data_9fff5f27d45846d734763afd1a17e90e
#
_entry.id   9fff5f27d45846d734763afd1a17e90e
#
_cell.length_a   1.000
_cell.length_b   1.000
_cell.length_c   1.000
_cell.angle_alpha   90.00
_cell.angle_beta   90.00
_cell.angle_gamma   90.00
#
_symmetry.space_group_name_H-M   'P 1'
#
loop_
_entity.id
_entity.type
_entity.pdbx_description
1 polymer ?
#
loop_
_entity_poly.entity_id
_entity_poly.type
_entity_poly.pdbx_seq_one_letter_code
_entity_poly.pdbx_strand_id
1 'polypeptide(L)'
;MSKIDPDFSEKGWTIAEVKSLYRNAYLHCQRVRTYTPSRQDRPAEWTVVRRKRGAAIAPITAEGNFLLIRQERVPLAQTLWEFPAGQIDVEGRVPTEAEIYETAVRELREETGYELSPSGELQPLGYYFSSQGFTDERIHLFVAQGVVPHEAGADTDEGEVIHEVRAFTPAELLGMIERSEVRDGNTLAACAKLFTQGLLRV
;
A
#
# COMPACT_ATOMS: atom_id res chain seq x y z
N MET A 1 -18.21 5.86 10.72
CA MET A 1 -17.01 5.04 10.52
C MET A 1 -16.27 5.60 9.32
N SER A 2 -14.96 5.78 9.43
CA SER A 2 -14.09 6.16 8.31
C SER A 2 -14.21 5.15 7.17
N LYS A 3 -14.29 5.63 5.92
CA LYS A 3 -14.26 4.74 4.75
C LYS A 3 -12.83 4.26 4.43
N ILE A 4 -11.83 5.05 4.85
CA ILE A 4 -10.42 4.81 4.55
C ILE A 4 -9.79 3.86 5.57
N ASP A 5 -10.11 4.02 6.85
CA ASP A 5 -9.54 3.25 7.96
C ASP A 5 -10.64 2.88 8.98
N PRO A 6 -11.57 1.98 8.63
CA PRO A 6 -12.59 1.53 9.54
C PRO A 6 -11.97 0.78 10.72
N ASP A 7 -12.44 1.08 11.93
CA ASP A 7 -12.02 0.38 13.14
C ASP A 7 -12.79 -0.94 13.30
N PHE A 8 -12.06 -2.05 13.24
CA PHE A 8 -12.53 -3.41 13.50
C PHE A 8 -11.91 -4.00 14.76
N SER A 9 -11.56 -3.14 15.75
CA SER A 9 -10.96 -3.62 16.99
C SER A 9 -11.85 -4.63 17.72
N GLU A 10 -11.24 -5.67 18.23
CA GLU A 10 -11.88 -6.73 18.99
C GLU A 10 -11.52 -6.63 20.47
N LYS A 11 -12.47 -7.01 21.35
CA LYS A 11 -12.24 -7.06 22.80
C LYS A 11 -11.45 -8.31 23.20
N GLY A 12 -10.78 -8.25 24.34
CA GLY A 12 -10.08 -9.39 24.93
C GLY A 12 -8.61 -9.53 24.52
N TRP A 13 -8.07 -8.57 23.78
CA TRP A 13 -6.64 -8.47 23.50
C TRP A 13 -5.99 -7.51 24.49
N THR A 14 -4.95 -7.95 25.21
CA THR A 14 -4.24 -7.12 26.20
C THR A 14 -2.74 -7.38 26.10
N ILE A 15 -1.96 -6.33 25.82
CA ILE A 15 -0.51 -6.39 25.79
C ILE A 15 0.02 -6.50 27.22
N ALA A 16 0.74 -7.59 27.53
CA ALA A 16 1.37 -7.83 28.81
C ALA A 16 2.79 -7.25 28.88
N GLU A 17 3.55 -7.36 27.78
CA GLU A 17 4.95 -6.92 27.71
C GLU A 17 5.34 -6.61 26.27
N VAL A 18 6.15 -5.57 26.08
CA VAL A 18 6.81 -5.25 24.82
C VAL A 18 8.29 -5.08 25.06
N LYS A 19 9.14 -5.82 24.35
CA LYS A 19 10.59 -5.67 24.37
C LYS A 19 11.12 -5.30 22.99
N SER A 20 11.81 -4.18 22.88
CA SER A 20 12.52 -3.80 21.66
C SER A 20 13.67 -4.76 21.40
N LEU A 21 13.77 -5.26 20.18
CA LEU A 21 14.85 -6.14 19.70
C LEU A 21 15.79 -5.39 18.75
N TYR A 22 15.22 -4.60 17.82
CA TYR A 22 15.96 -3.82 16.85
C TYR A 22 15.09 -2.67 16.33
N ARG A 23 15.69 -1.52 16.06
CA ARG A 23 14.99 -0.36 15.48
C ARG A 23 15.92 0.41 14.52
N ASN A 24 15.34 0.86 13.40
CA ASN A 24 15.94 1.85 12.51
C ASN A 24 14.85 2.84 12.04
N ALA A 25 15.14 3.67 11.02
CA ALA A 25 14.18 4.64 10.48
C ALA A 25 12.94 3.99 9.83
N TYR A 26 13.04 2.75 9.35
CA TYR A 26 12.02 2.10 8.54
C TYR A 26 11.17 1.07 9.29
N LEU A 27 11.72 0.47 10.36
CA LEU A 27 11.05 -0.60 11.09
C LEU A 27 11.48 -0.68 12.56
N HIS A 28 10.61 -1.26 13.38
CA HIS A 28 10.89 -1.58 14.78
C HIS A 28 10.52 -3.03 15.07
N CYS A 29 11.51 -3.91 15.20
CA CYS A 29 11.32 -5.29 15.58
C CYS A 29 11.15 -5.40 17.10
N GLN A 30 10.06 -6.02 17.54
CA GLN A 30 9.68 -6.16 18.95
C GLN A 30 9.33 -7.60 19.27
N ARG A 31 9.65 -8.05 20.49
CA ARG A 31 9.02 -9.19 21.11
C ARG A 31 7.82 -8.71 21.92
N VAL A 32 6.65 -9.23 21.63
CA VAL A 32 5.38 -8.85 22.25
C VAL A 32 4.79 -10.06 22.95
N ARG A 33 4.40 -9.88 24.22
CA ARG A 33 3.58 -10.85 24.95
C ARG A 33 2.19 -10.29 25.11
N THR A 34 1.18 -11.04 24.66
CA THR A 34 -0.20 -10.56 24.66
C THR A 34 -1.18 -11.65 25.10
N TYR A 35 -2.14 -11.29 25.92
CA TYR A 35 -3.32 -12.11 26.18
C TYR A 35 -4.27 -11.98 24.98
N THR A 36 -4.84 -13.10 24.59
CA THR A 36 -5.84 -13.16 23.50
C THR A 36 -7.17 -13.64 24.04
N PRO A 37 -8.29 -13.46 23.31
CA PRO A 37 -9.59 -13.96 23.74
C PRO A 37 -9.57 -15.44 24.16
N SER A 38 -8.75 -16.27 23.52
CA SER A 38 -8.63 -17.71 23.78
C SER A 38 -7.52 -18.08 24.78
N ARG A 39 -6.70 -17.12 25.24
CA ARG A 39 -5.55 -17.33 26.16
C ARG A 39 -5.53 -16.24 27.22
N GLN A 40 -6.41 -16.36 28.21
CA GLN A 40 -6.55 -15.40 29.31
C GLN A 40 -5.69 -15.75 30.54
N ASP A 41 -5.21 -16.99 30.63
CA ASP A 41 -4.39 -17.52 31.71
C ASP A 41 -2.89 -17.29 31.51
N ARG A 42 -2.45 -17.25 30.25
CA ARG A 42 -1.05 -17.01 29.89
C ARG A 42 -0.92 -16.24 28.56
N PRO A 43 -0.03 -15.23 28.47
CA PRO A 43 0.15 -14.50 27.24
C PRO A 43 0.84 -15.35 26.17
N ALA A 44 0.44 -15.16 24.92
CA ALA A 44 1.19 -15.62 23.75
C ALA A 44 2.39 -14.70 23.50
N GLU A 45 3.53 -15.25 23.08
CA GLU A 45 4.71 -14.49 22.71
C GLU A 45 4.86 -14.48 21.19
N TRP A 46 5.12 -13.30 20.63
CA TRP A 46 5.28 -13.08 19.19
C TRP A 46 6.41 -12.10 18.88
N THR A 47 7.13 -12.35 17.80
CA THR A 47 8.02 -11.33 17.22
C THR A 47 7.20 -10.54 16.20
N VAL A 48 7.13 -9.24 16.41
CA VAL A 48 6.35 -8.31 15.58
C VAL A 48 7.28 -7.27 14.96
N VAL A 49 7.16 -7.03 13.68
CA VAL A 49 7.80 -5.93 12.97
C VAL A 49 6.79 -4.81 12.82
N ARG A 50 7.00 -3.72 13.57
CA ARG A 50 6.20 -2.50 13.43
C ARG A 50 6.71 -1.69 12.25
N ARG A 51 5.80 -1.32 11.38
CA ARG A 51 6.08 -0.47 10.23
C ARG A 51 5.13 0.72 10.17
N LYS A 52 5.54 1.79 9.47
CA LYS A 52 4.61 2.85 9.07
C LYS A 52 3.53 2.26 8.18
N ARG A 53 2.37 2.86 8.17
CA ARG A 53 1.33 2.54 7.19
C ARG A 53 1.77 3.01 5.81
N GLY A 54 1.19 2.45 4.76
CA GLY A 54 1.45 2.85 3.39
C GLY A 54 0.17 3.20 2.64
N ALA A 55 0.34 3.84 1.50
CA ALA A 55 -0.70 4.07 0.51
C ALA A 55 -0.24 3.48 -0.83
N ALA A 56 -1.12 2.78 -1.52
CA ALA A 56 -0.89 2.27 -2.87
C ALA A 56 -2.03 2.71 -3.78
N ILE A 57 -1.70 3.15 -4.97
CA ILE A 57 -2.61 3.83 -5.87
C ILE A 57 -2.70 3.06 -7.19
N ALA A 58 -3.90 2.73 -7.66
CA ALA A 58 -4.16 2.24 -9.00
C ALA A 58 -4.50 3.43 -9.92
N PRO A 59 -3.55 3.98 -10.68
CA PRO A 59 -3.82 5.11 -11.56
C PRO A 59 -4.47 4.62 -12.85
N ILE A 60 -5.53 5.32 -13.28
CA ILE A 60 -6.26 5.04 -14.52
C ILE A 60 -6.24 6.31 -15.38
N THR A 61 -5.68 6.21 -16.59
CA THR A 61 -5.67 7.32 -17.56
C THR A 61 -7.07 7.62 -18.10
N ALA A 62 -7.19 8.72 -18.84
CA ALA A 62 -8.46 9.09 -19.50
C ALA A 62 -8.94 8.02 -20.51
N GLU A 63 -8.01 7.26 -21.08
CA GLU A 63 -8.28 6.16 -22.02
C GLU A 63 -8.69 4.85 -21.30
N GLY A 64 -8.65 4.84 -19.94
CA GLY A 64 -8.99 3.66 -19.15
C GLY A 64 -7.85 2.65 -18.96
N ASN A 65 -6.60 3.05 -19.21
CA ASN A 65 -5.41 2.23 -19.02
C ASN A 65 -4.84 2.40 -17.62
N PHE A 66 -4.32 1.33 -17.03
CA PHE A 66 -3.67 1.33 -15.73
C PHE A 66 -2.19 1.67 -15.87
N LEU A 67 -1.69 2.63 -15.08
CA LEU A 67 -0.27 2.93 -15.02
C LEU A 67 0.40 2.04 -13.98
N LEU A 68 1.47 1.35 -14.39
CA LEU A 68 2.36 0.62 -13.49
C LEU A 68 3.75 1.20 -13.60
N ILE A 69 4.48 1.12 -12.49
CA ILE A 69 5.92 1.38 -12.41
C ILE A 69 6.68 0.06 -12.43
N ARG A 70 7.91 0.10 -12.93
CA ARG A 70 8.84 -1.03 -12.87
C ARG A 70 9.97 -0.69 -11.91
N GLN A 71 9.89 -1.15 -10.67
CA GLN A 71 10.74 -0.74 -9.56
C GLN A 71 11.69 -1.85 -9.10
N GLU A 72 12.92 -1.48 -8.70
CA GLU A 72 13.84 -2.39 -8.02
C GLU A 72 13.41 -2.67 -6.58
N ARG A 73 13.33 -3.95 -6.22
CA ARG A 73 13.04 -4.40 -4.86
C ARG A 73 14.25 -5.16 -4.30
N VAL A 74 15.15 -4.42 -3.65
CA VAL A 74 16.42 -4.94 -3.10
C VAL A 74 16.24 -6.20 -2.24
N PRO A 75 15.24 -6.29 -1.33
CA PRO A 75 15.05 -7.50 -0.52
C PRO A 75 14.76 -8.76 -1.34
N LEU A 76 14.25 -8.60 -2.56
CA LEU A 76 13.92 -9.70 -3.47
C LEU A 76 15.01 -9.93 -4.51
N ALA A 77 15.96 -9.00 -4.65
CA ALA A 77 16.93 -8.94 -5.74
C ALA A 77 16.26 -9.04 -7.12
N GLN A 78 15.14 -8.34 -7.30
CA GLN A 78 14.30 -8.35 -8.51
C GLN A 78 13.73 -6.98 -8.80
N THR A 79 13.36 -6.78 -10.07
CA THR A 79 12.54 -5.66 -10.53
C THR A 79 11.11 -6.15 -10.74
N LEU A 80 10.12 -5.47 -10.16
CA LEU A 80 8.72 -5.85 -10.24
C LEU A 80 7.89 -4.77 -10.96
N TRP A 81 6.82 -5.21 -11.62
CA TRP A 81 5.74 -4.34 -12.04
C TRP A 81 4.76 -4.15 -10.89
N GLU A 82 4.54 -2.88 -10.50
CA GLU A 82 3.76 -2.51 -9.32
C GLU A 82 2.90 -1.27 -9.59
N PHE A 83 1.83 -1.10 -8.85
CA PHE A 83 1.20 0.20 -8.71
C PHE A 83 2.08 1.10 -7.81
N PRO A 84 2.13 2.42 -8.06
CA PRO A 84 2.86 3.35 -7.21
C PRO A 84 2.40 3.26 -5.77
N ALA A 85 3.36 3.29 -4.83
CA ALA A 85 3.06 3.11 -3.41
C ALA A 85 4.20 3.59 -2.51
N GLY A 86 3.87 4.32 -1.46
CA GLY A 86 4.86 4.76 -0.48
C GLY A 86 4.38 4.76 0.95
N GLN A 87 5.29 5.10 1.87
CA GLN A 87 5.01 5.14 3.30
C GLN A 87 4.37 6.48 3.70
N ILE A 88 3.44 6.41 4.65
CA ILE A 88 2.83 7.60 5.27
C ILE A 88 3.78 8.06 6.38
N ASP A 89 4.37 9.24 6.21
CA ASP A 89 5.41 9.79 7.10
C ASP A 89 4.81 10.38 8.38
N VAL A 90 4.22 9.49 9.19
CA VAL A 90 3.70 9.82 10.52
C VAL A 90 4.30 8.88 11.55
N GLU A 91 4.89 9.42 12.61
CA GLU A 91 5.46 8.64 13.70
C GLU A 91 4.66 8.81 14.99
N GLY A 92 4.59 7.71 15.78
CA GLY A 92 4.06 7.71 17.14
C GLY A 92 2.54 7.86 17.29
N ARG A 93 1.81 8.00 16.19
CA ARG A 93 0.33 8.06 16.15
C ARG A 93 -0.24 7.44 14.89
N VAL A 94 -1.53 7.28 14.89
CA VAL A 94 -2.29 6.88 13.68
C VAL A 94 -2.35 8.09 12.74
N PRO A 95 -2.06 7.95 11.44
CA PRO A 95 -2.24 9.02 10.47
C PRO A 95 -3.72 9.43 10.35
N THR A 96 -3.95 10.70 10.10
CA THR A 96 -5.27 11.22 9.74
C THR A 96 -5.66 10.81 8.32
N GLU A 97 -6.95 10.90 8.00
CA GLU A 97 -7.43 10.65 6.63
C GLU A 97 -6.76 11.59 5.62
N ALA A 98 -6.59 12.87 5.98
CA ALA A 98 -5.93 13.85 5.11
C ALA A 98 -4.48 13.43 4.78
N GLU A 99 -3.69 13.02 5.77
CA GLU A 99 -2.30 12.56 5.57
C GLU A 99 -2.22 11.29 4.70
N ILE A 100 -3.21 10.40 4.82
CA ILE A 100 -3.31 9.21 3.96
C ILE A 100 -3.57 9.61 2.50
N TYR A 101 -4.50 10.55 2.28
CA TYR A 101 -4.80 11.08 0.94
C TYR A 101 -3.63 11.85 0.34
N GLU A 102 -3.01 12.74 1.12
CA GLU A 102 -1.85 13.53 0.70
C GLU A 102 -0.69 12.63 0.26
N THR A 103 -0.43 11.54 1.02
CA THR A 103 0.56 10.54 0.63
C THR A 103 0.19 9.90 -0.70
N ALA A 104 -1.06 9.47 -0.90
CA ALA A 104 -1.46 8.85 -2.16
C ALA A 104 -1.28 9.78 -3.36
N VAL A 105 -1.61 11.07 -3.22
CA VAL A 105 -1.40 12.07 -4.29
C VAL A 105 0.09 12.33 -4.55
N ARG A 106 0.88 12.41 -3.49
CA ARG A 106 2.33 12.62 -3.58
C ARG A 106 3.00 11.46 -4.30
N GLU A 107 2.76 10.22 -3.87
CA GLU A 107 3.36 9.01 -4.47
C GLU A 107 2.95 8.83 -5.94
N LEU A 108 1.69 9.10 -6.27
CA LEU A 108 1.25 9.11 -7.67
C LEU A 108 2.13 10.00 -8.51
N ARG A 109 2.40 11.23 -8.06
CA ARG A 109 3.20 12.19 -8.82
C ARG A 109 4.68 11.81 -8.84
N GLU A 110 5.26 11.52 -7.68
CA GLU A 110 6.71 11.28 -7.53
C GLU A 110 7.17 10.04 -8.29
N GLU A 111 6.43 8.93 -8.18
CA GLU A 111 6.82 7.67 -8.81
C GLU A 111 6.39 7.56 -10.28
N THR A 112 5.29 8.20 -10.69
CA THR A 112 4.80 8.04 -12.07
C THR A 112 5.01 9.26 -12.95
N GLY A 113 5.17 10.45 -12.40
CA GLY A 113 5.10 11.70 -13.16
C GLY A 113 3.70 12.04 -13.66
N TYR A 114 2.66 11.47 -13.05
CA TYR A 114 1.25 11.77 -13.38
C TYR A 114 0.55 12.40 -12.18
N GLU A 115 -0.49 13.14 -12.46
CA GLU A 115 -1.36 13.78 -11.47
C GLU A 115 -2.84 13.61 -11.84
N LEU A 116 -3.73 13.90 -10.90
CA LEU A 116 -5.15 13.95 -11.20
C LEU A 116 -5.45 15.14 -12.11
N SER A 117 -6.18 14.91 -13.20
CA SER A 117 -6.73 16.02 -14.01
C SER A 117 -7.73 16.84 -13.19
N PRO A 118 -8.13 18.05 -13.63
CA PRO A 118 -9.15 18.85 -12.93
C PRO A 118 -10.49 18.14 -12.73
N SER A 119 -10.80 17.13 -13.55
CA SER A 119 -11.99 16.27 -13.44
C SER A 119 -11.66 14.87 -12.88
N GLY A 120 -10.39 14.61 -12.54
CA GLY A 120 -9.94 13.36 -11.99
C GLY A 120 -10.41 13.15 -10.55
N GLU A 121 -10.49 11.91 -10.13
CA GLU A 121 -10.99 11.54 -8.82
C GLU A 121 -10.08 10.53 -8.14
N LEU A 122 -9.76 10.76 -6.85
CA LEU A 122 -9.08 9.81 -5.98
C LEU A 122 -10.10 9.19 -5.03
N GLN A 123 -10.35 7.88 -5.18
CA GLN A 123 -11.31 7.14 -4.37
C GLN A 123 -10.63 6.08 -3.52
N PRO A 124 -10.99 5.95 -2.21
CA PRO A 124 -10.46 4.89 -1.36
C PRO A 124 -11.11 3.54 -1.71
N LEU A 125 -10.28 2.51 -1.82
CA LEU A 125 -10.70 1.11 -1.99
C LEU A 125 -10.69 0.34 -0.66
N GLY A 126 -10.29 0.98 0.44
CA GLY A 126 -10.08 0.38 1.75
C GLY A 126 -8.62 0.08 2.02
N TYR A 127 -8.34 -0.88 2.90
CA TYR A 127 -6.97 -1.29 3.22
C TYR A 127 -6.84 -2.81 3.32
N TYR A 128 -5.59 -3.27 3.39
CA TYR A 128 -5.27 -4.65 3.73
C TYR A 128 -4.02 -4.69 4.64
N PHE A 129 -3.75 -5.84 5.25
CA PHE A 129 -2.51 -6.08 6.00
C PHE A 129 -1.51 -6.79 5.10
N SER A 130 -0.31 -6.22 4.96
CA SER A 130 0.71 -6.76 4.03
C SER A 130 1.19 -8.16 4.41
N SER A 131 1.35 -8.42 5.72
CA SER A 131 1.73 -9.74 6.24
C SER A 131 1.36 -9.90 7.73
N GLN A 132 0.09 -10.14 8.00
CA GLN A 132 -0.50 -10.20 9.34
C GLN A 132 0.11 -11.27 10.27
N GLY A 133 0.94 -12.16 9.74
CA GLY A 133 1.63 -13.19 10.52
C GLY A 133 2.77 -12.63 11.39
N PHE A 134 3.34 -11.46 11.04
CA PHE A 134 4.45 -10.88 11.80
C PHE A 134 4.51 -9.36 11.81
N THR A 135 3.69 -8.66 11.04
CA THR A 135 3.64 -7.19 11.00
C THR A 135 2.23 -6.66 11.15
N ASP A 136 2.11 -5.44 11.65
CA ASP A 136 0.87 -4.67 11.73
C ASP A 136 0.75 -3.64 10.58
N GLU A 137 1.60 -3.75 9.57
CA GLU A 137 1.60 -2.85 8.43
C GLU A 137 0.26 -2.87 7.70
N ARG A 138 -0.35 -1.69 7.58
CA ARG A 138 -1.56 -1.46 6.77
C ARG A 138 -1.18 -0.71 5.52
N ILE A 139 -1.71 -1.18 4.39
CA ILE A 139 -1.61 -0.49 3.12
C ILE A 139 -3.00 -0.01 2.73
N HIS A 140 -3.19 1.30 2.68
CA HIS A 140 -4.41 1.93 2.20
C HIS A 140 -4.40 1.92 0.67
N LEU A 141 -5.49 1.45 0.08
CA LEU A 141 -5.62 1.28 -1.36
C LEU A 141 -6.50 2.37 -1.94
N PHE A 142 -6.07 2.93 -3.06
CA PHE A 142 -6.79 3.96 -3.80
C PHE A 142 -6.90 3.60 -5.28
N VAL A 143 -7.91 4.15 -5.93
CA VAL A 143 -7.95 4.30 -7.38
C VAL A 143 -7.92 5.79 -7.70
N ALA A 144 -7.04 6.18 -8.63
CA ALA A 144 -6.95 7.53 -9.17
C ALA A 144 -7.43 7.51 -10.62
N GLN A 145 -8.65 7.99 -10.86
CA GLN A 145 -9.25 7.99 -12.20
C GLN A 145 -8.99 9.33 -12.90
N GLY A 146 -8.71 9.27 -14.19
CA GLY A 146 -8.48 10.46 -15.02
C GLY A 146 -7.14 11.13 -14.71
N VAL A 147 -6.07 10.32 -14.56
CA VAL A 147 -4.72 10.87 -14.40
C VAL A 147 -4.15 11.33 -15.73
N VAL A 148 -3.35 12.39 -15.67
CA VAL A 148 -2.66 13.02 -16.81
C VAL A 148 -1.19 13.24 -16.49
N PRO A 149 -0.29 13.33 -17.49
CA PRO A 149 1.11 13.66 -17.25
C PRO A 149 1.27 15.00 -16.52
N HIS A 150 2.13 15.03 -15.50
CA HIS A 150 2.54 16.24 -14.81
C HIS A 150 3.70 16.92 -15.56
N GLU A 151 3.72 18.24 -15.64
CA GLU A 151 4.71 18.99 -16.42
C GLU A 151 6.15 18.76 -15.96
N ALA A 152 6.39 18.58 -14.66
CA ALA A 152 7.73 18.32 -14.11
C ALA A 152 8.20 16.86 -14.25
N GLY A 153 7.33 15.93 -14.66
CA GLY A 153 7.64 14.50 -14.70
C GLY A 153 7.73 13.86 -13.31
N ALA A 154 8.34 12.68 -13.24
CA ALA A 154 8.57 11.94 -12.00
C ALA A 154 9.75 12.57 -11.20
N ASP A 155 9.69 12.49 -9.87
CA ASP A 155 10.70 13.00 -8.94
C ASP A 155 10.86 12.01 -7.77
N THR A 156 11.51 10.87 -8.08
CA THR A 156 11.67 9.76 -7.13
C THR A 156 12.75 10.05 -6.09
N ASP A 157 12.57 9.53 -4.88
CA ASP A 157 13.55 9.60 -3.81
C ASP A 157 14.89 8.93 -4.19
N GLU A 158 16.02 9.42 -3.64
CA GLU A 158 17.38 8.90 -3.92
C GLU A 158 17.53 7.38 -3.67
N GLY A 159 16.68 6.78 -2.83
CA GLY A 159 16.69 5.35 -2.51
C GLY A 159 15.83 4.47 -3.40
N GLU A 160 15.07 5.06 -4.33
CA GLU A 160 14.11 4.37 -5.18
C GLU A 160 14.56 4.37 -6.64
N VAL A 161 14.64 3.18 -7.24
CA VAL A 161 15.02 3.02 -8.65
C VAL A 161 13.83 2.51 -9.43
N ILE A 162 13.19 3.43 -10.16
CA ILE A 162 12.09 3.13 -11.10
C ILE A 162 12.65 3.19 -12.52
N HIS A 163 12.63 2.06 -13.21
CA HIS A 163 13.16 1.93 -14.56
C HIS A 163 12.17 2.38 -15.64
N GLU A 164 10.90 2.22 -15.40
CA GLU A 164 9.85 2.43 -16.40
C GLU A 164 8.52 2.76 -15.74
N VAL A 165 7.78 3.67 -16.36
CA VAL A 165 6.36 3.92 -16.09
C VAL A 165 5.62 3.62 -17.38
N ARG A 166 4.62 2.72 -17.33
CA ARG A 166 3.90 2.30 -18.53
C ARG A 166 2.41 2.09 -18.29
N ALA A 167 1.61 2.49 -19.28
CA ALA A 167 0.19 2.23 -19.32
C ALA A 167 -0.10 0.85 -19.92
N PHE A 168 -1.01 0.12 -19.27
CA PHE A 168 -1.49 -1.19 -19.70
C PHE A 168 -3.00 -1.17 -19.77
N THR A 169 -3.56 -1.76 -20.79
CA THR A 169 -5.01 -2.01 -20.86
C THR A 169 -5.45 -2.94 -19.74
N PRO A 170 -6.72 -2.93 -19.32
CA PRO A 170 -7.24 -3.90 -18.35
C PRO A 170 -6.94 -5.36 -18.72
N ALA A 171 -7.04 -5.71 -20.00
CA ALA A 171 -6.77 -7.06 -20.49
C ALA A 171 -5.28 -7.44 -20.38
N GLU A 172 -4.37 -6.51 -20.68
CA GLU A 172 -2.94 -6.72 -20.51
C GLU A 172 -2.58 -6.90 -19.04
N LEU A 173 -3.10 -6.04 -18.14
CA LEU A 173 -2.86 -6.16 -16.70
C LEU A 173 -3.34 -7.51 -16.16
N LEU A 174 -4.55 -7.94 -16.52
CA LEU A 174 -5.06 -9.24 -16.11
C LEU A 174 -4.21 -10.40 -16.66
N GLY A 175 -3.79 -10.32 -17.92
CA GLY A 175 -2.86 -11.30 -18.50
C GLY A 175 -1.51 -11.34 -17.80
N MET A 176 -0.96 -10.20 -17.37
CA MET A 176 0.29 -10.12 -16.58
C MET A 176 0.11 -10.77 -15.20
N ILE A 177 -1.04 -10.58 -14.55
CA ILE A 177 -1.36 -11.25 -13.29
C ILE A 177 -1.45 -12.78 -13.49
N GLU A 178 -2.16 -13.23 -14.52
CA GLU A 178 -2.30 -14.65 -14.85
C GLU A 178 -0.95 -15.33 -15.08
N ARG A 179 -0.04 -14.66 -15.79
CA ARG A 179 1.32 -15.17 -16.07
C ARG A 179 2.32 -14.92 -14.93
N SER A 180 1.86 -14.37 -13.77
CA SER A 180 2.72 -14.00 -12.63
C SER A 180 3.83 -13.02 -12.98
N GLU A 181 3.63 -12.15 -13.94
CA GLU A 181 4.50 -11.01 -14.23
C GLU A 181 4.27 -9.88 -13.22
N VAL A 182 3.02 -9.67 -12.79
CA VAL A 182 2.65 -8.86 -11.63
C VAL A 182 2.55 -9.77 -10.40
N ARG A 183 3.39 -9.52 -9.40
CA ARG A 183 3.53 -10.34 -8.19
C ARG A 183 3.53 -9.51 -6.90
N ASP A 184 3.51 -8.20 -7.02
CA ASP A 184 3.43 -7.30 -5.88
C ASP A 184 2.07 -7.41 -5.18
N GLY A 185 2.12 -7.51 -3.84
CA GLY A 185 0.92 -7.68 -3.02
C GLY A 185 -0.01 -6.47 -3.04
N ASN A 186 0.55 -5.23 -3.10
CA ASN A 186 -0.24 -4.00 -3.17
C ASN A 186 -1.08 -3.98 -4.45
N THR A 187 -0.44 -4.27 -5.58
CA THR A 187 -1.08 -4.30 -6.91
C THR A 187 -2.16 -5.38 -6.98
N LEU A 188 -1.84 -6.60 -6.52
CA LEU A 188 -2.81 -7.70 -6.52
C LEU A 188 -4.03 -7.41 -5.63
N ALA A 189 -3.80 -6.84 -4.43
CA ALA A 189 -4.88 -6.44 -3.52
C ALA A 189 -5.74 -5.32 -4.11
N ALA A 190 -5.13 -4.31 -4.74
CA ALA A 190 -5.85 -3.25 -5.43
C ALA A 190 -6.68 -3.79 -6.60
N CYS A 191 -6.10 -4.67 -7.44
CA CYS A 191 -6.82 -5.32 -8.54
C CYS A 191 -8.04 -6.12 -8.04
N ALA A 192 -7.91 -6.85 -6.93
CA ALA A 192 -9.04 -7.56 -6.34
C ALA A 192 -10.17 -6.60 -5.91
N LYS A 193 -9.84 -5.45 -5.32
CA LYS A 193 -10.80 -4.41 -4.96
C LYS A 193 -11.45 -3.76 -6.18
N LEU A 194 -10.65 -3.42 -7.19
CA LEU A 194 -11.13 -2.85 -8.46
C LEU A 194 -12.10 -3.81 -9.16
N PHE A 195 -11.79 -5.11 -9.17
CA PHE A 195 -12.66 -6.12 -9.74
C PHE A 195 -14.02 -6.18 -9.03
N THR A 196 -14.05 -6.16 -7.68
CA THR A 196 -15.31 -6.18 -6.91
C THR A 196 -16.15 -4.92 -7.11
N GLN A 197 -15.54 -3.79 -7.51
CA GLN A 197 -16.22 -2.54 -7.80
C GLN A 197 -16.56 -2.36 -9.29
N GLY A 198 -16.21 -3.33 -10.14
CA GLY A 198 -16.46 -3.29 -11.58
C GLY A 198 -15.60 -2.27 -12.35
N LEU A 199 -14.51 -1.79 -11.73
CA LEU A 199 -13.54 -0.87 -12.35
C LEU A 199 -12.43 -1.62 -13.11
N LEU A 200 -12.22 -2.88 -12.81
CA LEU A 200 -11.38 -3.81 -13.58
C LEU A 200 -12.26 -4.95 -14.06
N ARG A 201 -12.40 -5.12 -15.37
CA ARG A 201 -13.24 -6.15 -16.00
C ARG A 201 -12.45 -6.92 -17.04
N VAL A 202 -12.81 -8.20 -17.20
CA VAL A 202 -12.36 -9.08 -18.29
C VAL A 202 -13.06 -8.71 -19.58
#